data_5b148b6ebf3b75030cdfed642d4b8644
#
_entry.id   5b148b6ebf3b75030cdfed642d4b8644
#
_cell.length_a   1.000
_cell.length_b   1.000
_cell.length_c   1.000
_cell.angle_alpha   90.00
_cell.angle_beta   90.00
_cell.angle_gamma   90.00
#
_symmetry.space_group_name_H-M   'P 1'
#
loop_
_entity.id
_entity.type
_entity.pdbx_description
1 polymer ?
#
loop_
_entity_poly.entity_id
_entity_poly.type
_entity_poly.pdbx_seq_one_letter_code
_entity_poly.pdbx_strand_id
1 'polypeptide(L)'
;SRGLGDVYKRQKDMYLLHHEELESLALNIKGIKRIRFFMTFGQSYLTHLKCLENVGMTSIEPIMYEGREIVPLQFLKAVLPDPASLGPRTVGKTNIGCIYQGQKDGKPVKYYVYNVCDHQECYKEVGSQAVSYTTGVPAMIGAMMVLTGKWKKAGVYNVEEFDPDPFMEALNKWGLPWKENFDPVLVD
;
A
#
# COMPACT_ATOMS: atom_id res chain seq x y z
N SER A 1 -12.82 21.44 -11.20
CA SER A 1 -12.84 19.97 -11.01
C SER A 1 -11.75 19.35 -11.87
N ARG A 2 -10.57 19.08 -11.29
CA ARG A 2 -9.53 18.32 -11.99
C ARG A 2 -9.92 16.85 -11.88
N GLY A 3 -10.44 16.31 -12.98
CA GLY A 3 -10.92 14.94 -13.03
C GLY A 3 -9.78 13.92 -12.96
N LEU A 4 -10.14 12.68 -12.73
CA LEU A 4 -9.30 11.48 -12.66
C LEU A 4 -8.28 11.33 -13.80
N GLY A 5 -8.43 12.05 -14.90
CA GLY A 5 -7.48 12.09 -16.01
C GLY A 5 -6.07 12.60 -15.64
N ASP A 6 -5.92 13.35 -14.54
CA ASP A 6 -4.61 13.87 -14.14
C ASP A 6 -3.74 12.83 -13.40
N VAL A 7 -4.34 11.83 -12.77
CA VAL A 7 -3.60 10.74 -12.11
C VAL A 7 -2.95 9.83 -13.15
N TYR A 8 -3.63 9.59 -14.29
CA TYR A 8 -3.12 8.77 -15.39
C TYR A 8 -2.16 9.51 -16.34
N LYS A 9 -2.15 10.84 -16.32
CA LYS A 9 -1.32 11.65 -17.24
C LYS A 9 0.14 11.79 -16.79
N ARG A 10 0.46 11.44 -15.56
CA ARG A 10 1.84 11.45 -15.09
C ARG A 10 2.39 10.04 -15.12
N GLN A 11 3.15 9.74 -16.17
CA GLN A 11 3.95 8.53 -16.22
C GLN A 11 4.92 8.49 -15.05
N LYS A 12 4.94 7.39 -14.31
CA LYS A 12 5.86 7.15 -13.21
C LYS A 12 6.49 5.78 -13.37
N ASP A 13 7.76 5.70 -13.04
CA ASP A 13 8.44 4.42 -12.95
C ASP A 13 7.84 3.61 -11.80
N MET A 14 7.59 2.33 -12.07
CA MET A 14 7.06 1.38 -11.12
C MET A 14 8.08 0.29 -10.87
N TYR A 15 8.26 -0.04 -9.60
CA TYR A 15 9.25 -1.04 -9.17
C TYR A 15 8.52 -2.30 -8.71
N LEU A 16 8.87 -3.44 -9.31
CA LEU A 16 8.39 -4.75 -8.89
C LEU A 16 9.03 -5.10 -7.56
N LEU A 17 8.22 -5.35 -6.55
CA LEU A 17 8.65 -5.68 -5.20
C LEU A 17 7.95 -6.96 -4.72
N HIS A 18 8.56 -7.62 -3.75
CA HIS A 18 7.89 -8.62 -2.94
C HIS A 18 7.01 -7.92 -1.88
N HIS A 19 5.84 -8.51 -1.63
CA HIS A 19 4.97 -8.12 -0.53
C HIS A 19 4.29 -9.37 0.04
N GLU A 20 4.12 -9.43 1.35
CA GLU A 20 3.65 -10.63 2.04
C GLU A 20 2.23 -11.07 1.63
N GLU A 21 1.36 -10.15 1.27
CA GLU A 21 0.00 -10.49 0.81
C GLU A 21 0.01 -11.34 -0.46
N LEU A 22 1.06 -11.29 -1.28
CA LEU A 22 1.16 -12.11 -2.48
C LEU A 22 1.15 -13.60 -2.15
N GLU A 23 1.72 -13.98 -1.00
CA GLU A 23 1.80 -15.38 -0.57
C GLU A 23 0.41 -15.89 -0.18
N SER A 24 -0.30 -15.19 0.68
CA SER A 24 -1.63 -15.61 1.13
C SER A 24 -2.66 -15.62 0.01
N LEU A 25 -2.65 -14.58 -0.85
CA LEU A 25 -3.54 -14.50 -2.01
C LEU A 25 -3.28 -15.65 -3.00
N ALA A 26 -2.02 -16.01 -3.26
CA ALA A 26 -1.68 -17.12 -4.15
C ALA A 26 -2.12 -18.48 -3.60
N LEU A 27 -2.12 -18.65 -2.28
CA LEU A 27 -2.56 -19.87 -1.61
C LEU A 27 -4.09 -19.99 -1.55
N ASN A 28 -4.78 -18.90 -1.23
CA ASN A 28 -6.21 -18.93 -0.90
C ASN A 28 -7.11 -18.69 -2.12
N ILE A 29 -6.66 -17.95 -3.14
CA ILE A 29 -7.45 -17.65 -4.33
C ILE A 29 -7.11 -18.64 -5.45
N LYS A 30 -8.02 -19.57 -5.70
CA LYS A 30 -7.84 -20.59 -6.74
C LYS A 30 -7.82 -19.98 -8.15
N GLY A 31 -6.93 -20.48 -9.00
CA GLY A 31 -6.88 -20.12 -10.41
C GLY A 31 -6.03 -18.87 -10.73
N ILE A 32 -5.40 -18.26 -9.74
CA ILE A 32 -4.39 -17.21 -9.98
C ILE A 32 -3.24 -17.83 -10.76
N LYS A 33 -2.91 -17.23 -11.92
CA LYS A 33 -1.76 -17.61 -12.75
C LYS A 33 -0.57 -16.70 -12.55
N ARG A 34 -0.81 -15.44 -12.19
CA ARG A 34 0.23 -14.43 -11.94
C ARG A 34 -0.31 -13.40 -10.99
N ILE A 35 0.50 -13.05 -9.97
CA ILE A 35 0.25 -11.95 -9.06
C ILE A 35 1.54 -11.16 -8.90
N ARG A 36 1.47 -9.83 -8.88
CA ARG A 36 2.62 -8.94 -8.77
C ARG A 36 2.26 -7.72 -7.92
N PHE A 37 3.22 -7.23 -7.19
CA PHE A 37 3.10 -6.00 -6.42
C PHE A 37 4.07 -4.96 -6.95
N PHE A 38 3.60 -3.74 -7.14
CA PHE A 38 4.38 -2.62 -7.63
C PHE A 38 4.24 -1.41 -6.72
N MET A 39 5.35 -0.69 -6.53
CA MET A 39 5.34 0.64 -5.91
C MET A 39 6.01 1.67 -6.80
N THR A 40 5.58 2.93 -6.63
CA THR A 40 6.24 4.08 -7.25
C THR A 40 7.03 4.84 -6.19
N PHE A 41 8.22 5.30 -6.56
CA PHE A 41 9.06 6.13 -5.69
C PHE A 41 9.37 7.46 -6.36
N GLY A 42 9.46 8.53 -5.58
CA GLY A 42 9.90 9.83 -6.07
C GLY A 42 11.42 9.82 -6.36
N GLN A 43 11.85 10.57 -7.37
CA GLN A 43 13.28 10.67 -7.74
C GLN A 43 14.16 11.12 -6.57
N SER A 44 13.68 12.06 -5.77
CA SER A 44 14.41 12.50 -4.56
C SER A 44 14.64 11.34 -3.58
N TYR A 45 13.63 10.52 -3.31
CA TYR A 45 13.75 9.34 -2.45
C TYR A 45 14.82 8.37 -2.98
N LEU A 46 14.76 8.03 -4.28
CA LEU A 46 15.71 7.11 -4.91
C LEU A 46 17.15 7.65 -4.86
N THR A 47 17.35 8.95 -5.06
CA THR A 47 18.66 9.59 -4.98
C THR A 47 19.26 9.49 -3.58
N HIS A 48 18.45 9.78 -2.54
CA HIS A 48 18.91 9.69 -1.16
C HIS A 48 19.20 8.22 -0.76
N LEU A 49 18.32 7.30 -1.13
CA LEU A 49 18.49 5.88 -0.85
C LEU A 49 19.79 5.35 -1.51
N LYS A 50 20.02 5.71 -2.77
CA LYS A 50 21.24 5.31 -3.48
C LYS A 50 22.51 5.89 -2.86
N CYS A 51 22.46 7.12 -2.39
CA CYS A 51 23.57 7.73 -1.66
C CYS A 51 23.88 6.95 -0.38
N LEU A 52 22.85 6.66 0.44
CA LEU A 52 23.00 5.90 1.68
C LEU A 52 23.54 4.48 1.43
N GLU A 53 23.07 3.84 0.36
CA GLU A 53 23.59 2.53 -0.08
C GLU A 53 25.07 2.61 -0.46
N ASN A 54 25.43 3.57 -1.29
CA ASN A 54 26.81 3.74 -1.79
C ASN A 54 27.82 4.02 -0.67
N VAL A 55 27.41 4.69 0.41
CA VAL A 55 28.28 4.94 1.57
C VAL A 55 28.16 3.86 2.65
N GLY A 56 27.44 2.77 2.39
CA GLY A 56 27.34 1.61 3.30
C GLY A 56 26.37 1.79 4.47
N MET A 57 25.60 2.89 4.53
CA MET A 57 24.68 3.15 5.65
C MET A 57 23.48 2.19 5.70
N THR A 58 23.18 1.48 4.63
CA THR A 58 22.11 0.47 4.55
C THR A 58 22.60 -0.95 4.88
N SER A 59 23.90 -1.13 5.20
CA SER A 59 24.45 -2.45 5.55
C SER A 59 23.87 -2.97 6.86
N ILE A 60 23.55 -4.26 6.87
CA ILE A 60 23.15 -5.02 8.06
C ILE A 60 24.36 -5.69 8.73
N GLU A 61 25.52 -5.72 8.05
CA GLU A 61 26.73 -6.29 8.60
C GLU A 61 27.33 -5.35 9.65
N PRO A 62 27.68 -5.87 10.84
CA PRO A 62 28.26 -5.04 11.90
C PRO A 62 29.69 -4.58 11.53
N ILE A 63 30.01 -3.38 11.94
CA ILE A 63 31.35 -2.80 11.85
C ILE A 63 31.88 -2.41 13.24
N MET A 64 33.19 -2.42 13.40
CA MET A 64 33.84 -1.94 14.63
C MET A 64 34.14 -0.43 14.51
N TYR A 65 33.61 0.35 15.46
CA TYR A 65 33.92 1.77 15.60
C TYR A 65 34.29 2.09 17.06
N GLU A 66 35.50 2.58 17.29
CA GLU A 66 36.01 2.91 18.62
C GLU A 66 35.81 1.80 19.68
N GLY A 67 36.07 0.53 19.27
CA GLY A 67 35.94 -0.63 20.15
C GLY A 67 34.48 -1.08 20.42
N ARG A 68 33.50 -0.53 19.70
CA ARG A 68 32.08 -0.91 19.79
C ARG A 68 31.60 -1.46 18.44
N GLU A 69 30.77 -2.48 18.52
CA GLU A 69 30.08 -2.99 17.34
C GLU A 69 28.87 -2.09 17.01
N ILE A 70 28.78 -1.69 15.74
CA ILE A 70 27.70 -0.86 15.23
C ILE A 70 27.17 -1.52 13.93
N VAL A 71 25.85 -1.64 13.83
CA VAL A 71 25.18 -2.00 12.57
C VAL A 71 24.74 -0.71 11.88
N PRO A 72 25.31 -0.36 10.69
CA PRO A 72 25.03 0.93 10.02
C PRO A 72 23.55 1.21 9.82
N LEU A 73 22.76 0.22 9.38
CA LEU A 73 21.32 0.37 9.20
C LEU A 73 20.59 0.73 10.51
N GLN A 74 21.02 0.16 11.64
CA GLN A 74 20.39 0.47 12.94
C GLN A 74 20.72 1.90 13.38
N PHE A 75 21.96 2.34 13.12
CA PHE A 75 22.34 3.73 13.37
C PHE A 75 21.57 4.69 12.47
N LEU A 76 21.46 4.40 11.17
CA LEU A 76 20.66 5.19 10.23
C LEU A 76 19.20 5.32 10.72
N LYS A 77 18.60 4.20 11.15
CA LYS A 77 17.23 4.20 11.70
C LYS A 77 17.09 5.12 12.91
N ALA A 78 18.12 5.17 13.79
CA ALA A 78 18.09 6.00 15.00
C ALA A 78 18.17 7.50 14.69
N VAL A 79 18.82 7.91 13.59
CA VAL A 79 18.98 9.33 13.21
C VAL A 79 17.90 9.83 12.25
N LEU A 80 17.17 8.94 11.60
CA LEU A 80 16.06 9.33 10.74
C LEU A 80 14.92 9.97 11.56
N PRO A 81 14.25 11.00 11.00
CA PRO A 81 13.09 11.59 11.68
C PRO A 81 11.97 10.55 11.82
N ASP A 82 11.24 10.63 12.93
CA ASP A 82 10.03 9.84 13.11
C ASP A 82 9.05 10.11 11.94
N PRO A 83 8.60 9.08 11.22
CA PRO A 83 7.65 9.22 10.12
C PRO A 83 6.37 9.99 10.50
N ALA A 84 5.89 9.87 11.74
CA ALA A 84 4.73 10.61 12.23
C ALA A 84 4.96 12.13 12.21
N SER A 85 6.21 12.58 12.47
CA SER A 85 6.57 14.01 12.45
C SER A 85 6.51 14.64 11.05
N LEU A 86 6.44 13.82 10.01
CA LEU A 86 6.37 14.28 8.61
C LEU A 86 4.94 14.62 8.18
N GLY A 87 3.92 14.16 8.89
CA GLY A 87 2.50 14.34 8.56
C GLY A 87 2.11 15.78 8.20
N PRO A 88 2.47 16.80 9.01
CA PRO A 88 2.09 18.18 8.73
C PRO A 88 2.62 18.76 7.41
N ARG A 89 3.73 18.22 6.90
CA ARG A 89 4.43 18.75 5.70
C ARG A 89 4.37 17.81 4.50
N THR A 90 3.82 16.61 4.65
CA THR A 90 3.69 15.66 3.55
C THR A 90 2.56 16.11 2.63
N VAL A 91 2.88 16.38 1.37
CA VAL A 91 1.91 16.82 0.34
C VAL A 91 1.86 15.86 -0.82
N GLY A 92 0.70 15.83 -1.49
CA GLY A 92 0.44 14.94 -2.62
C GLY A 92 -0.63 13.91 -2.28
N LYS A 93 -0.67 12.83 -3.05
CA LYS A 93 -1.72 11.80 -2.95
C LYS A 93 -1.12 10.41 -3.03
N THR A 94 -1.69 9.48 -2.29
CA THR A 94 -1.52 8.05 -2.52
C THR A 94 -2.59 7.57 -3.49
N ASN A 95 -2.24 6.62 -4.34
CA ASN A 95 -3.17 5.83 -5.13
C ASN A 95 -2.86 4.36 -4.87
N ILE A 96 -3.82 3.64 -4.31
CA ILE A 96 -3.71 2.22 -4.01
C ILE A 96 -4.83 1.50 -4.75
N GLY A 97 -4.50 0.42 -5.44
CA GLY A 97 -5.51 -0.36 -6.14
C GLY A 97 -4.97 -1.63 -6.77
N CYS A 98 -5.90 -2.43 -7.26
CA CYS A 98 -5.62 -3.72 -7.88
C CYS A 98 -6.15 -3.75 -9.32
N ILE A 99 -5.28 -4.15 -10.24
CA ILE A 99 -5.65 -4.41 -11.64
C ILE A 99 -5.84 -5.92 -11.79
N TYR A 100 -7.03 -6.30 -12.21
CA TYR A 100 -7.40 -7.70 -12.48
C TYR A 100 -7.50 -7.93 -13.97
N GLN A 101 -6.99 -9.09 -14.41
CA GLN A 101 -7.15 -9.58 -15.77
C GLN A 101 -7.51 -11.07 -15.70
N GLY A 102 -8.58 -11.46 -16.36
CA GLY A 102 -9.03 -12.83 -16.33
C GLY A 102 -10.20 -13.11 -17.26
N GLN A 103 -11.01 -14.10 -16.89
CA GLN A 103 -12.24 -14.46 -17.59
C GLN A 103 -13.41 -14.48 -16.61
N LYS A 104 -14.54 -13.95 -17.02
CA LYS A 104 -15.83 -14.04 -16.35
C LYS A 104 -16.87 -14.51 -17.37
N ASP A 105 -17.56 -15.62 -17.04
CA ASP A 105 -18.56 -16.23 -17.94
C ASP A 105 -18.01 -16.52 -19.35
N GLY A 106 -16.76 -17.01 -19.43
CA GLY A 106 -16.07 -17.32 -20.68
C GLY A 106 -15.59 -16.12 -21.49
N LYS A 107 -15.80 -14.89 -21.01
CA LYS A 107 -15.37 -13.66 -21.69
C LYS A 107 -14.16 -13.05 -21.00
N PRO A 108 -13.18 -12.51 -21.74
CA PRO A 108 -12.06 -11.81 -21.16
C PRO A 108 -12.54 -10.53 -20.47
N VAL A 109 -12.03 -10.30 -19.25
CA VAL A 109 -12.31 -9.09 -18.48
C VAL A 109 -11.00 -8.49 -17.99
N LYS A 110 -10.95 -7.17 -17.94
CA LYS A 110 -9.93 -6.40 -17.21
C LYS A 110 -10.63 -5.34 -16.36
N TYR A 111 -10.06 -5.10 -15.19
CA TYR A 111 -10.76 -4.33 -14.18
C TYR A 111 -9.75 -3.74 -13.20
N TYR A 112 -9.93 -2.47 -12.86
CA TYR A 112 -9.09 -1.77 -11.89
C TYR A 112 -9.97 -1.17 -10.79
N VAL A 113 -9.74 -1.61 -9.56
CA VAL A 113 -10.33 -1.02 -8.35
C VAL A 113 -9.26 -0.24 -7.63
N TYR A 114 -9.55 0.99 -7.23
CA TYR A 114 -8.56 1.84 -6.59
C TYR A 114 -9.19 2.91 -5.71
N ASN A 115 -8.40 3.42 -4.78
CA ASN A 115 -8.70 4.65 -4.05
C ASN A 115 -7.58 5.69 -4.25
N VAL A 116 -7.91 6.94 -3.96
CA VAL A 116 -6.96 8.05 -3.97
C VAL A 116 -7.16 8.87 -2.69
N CYS A 117 -6.11 8.99 -1.88
CA CYS A 117 -6.11 9.77 -0.65
C CYS A 117 -5.14 10.94 -0.73
N ASP A 118 -5.59 12.11 -0.32
CA ASP A 118 -4.76 13.30 -0.18
C ASP A 118 -4.12 13.34 1.20
N HIS A 119 -2.80 13.55 1.27
CA HIS A 119 -2.07 13.56 2.53
C HIS A 119 -2.57 14.62 3.51
N GLN A 120 -2.85 15.83 3.03
CA GLN A 120 -3.26 16.94 3.89
C GLN A 120 -4.72 16.83 4.34
N GLU A 121 -5.60 16.28 3.49
CA GLU A 121 -6.99 16.02 3.91
C GLU A 121 -7.03 14.94 5.00
N CYS A 122 -6.28 13.85 4.85
CA CYS A 122 -6.17 12.83 5.90
C CYS A 122 -5.56 13.43 7.19
N TYR A 123 -4.54 14.28 7.05
CA TYR A 123 -3.92 14.91 8.22
C TYR A 123 -4.88 15.83 8.98
N LYS A 124 -5.71 16.59 8.29
CA LYS A 124 -6.75 17.43 8.90
C LYS A 124 -7.79 16.61 9.68
N GLU A 125 -8.14 15.43 9.16
CA GLU A 125 -9.16 14.57 9.75
C GLU A 125 -8.67 13.82 10.99
N VAL A 126 -7.47 13.19 10.91
CA VAL A 126 -6.99 12.26 11.94
C VAL A 126 -5.60 12.55 12.48
N GLY A 127 -4.96 13.66 12.09
CA GLY A 127 -3.59 14.00 12.51
C GLY A 127 -2.52 13.07 11.93
N SER A 128 -2.84 12.31 10.88
CA SER A 128 -1.94 11.37 10.21
C SER A 128 -2.05 11.48 8.71
N GLN A 129 -0.95 11.26 8.01
CA GLN A 129 -0.90 11.38 6.55
C GLN A 129 -1.54 10.16 5.84
N ALA A 130 -1.77 10.25 4.52
CA ALA A 130 -2.54 9.28 3.77
C ALA A 130 -2.02 7.83 3.84
N VAL A 131 -0.73 7.58 4.00
CA VAL A 131 -0.20 6.20 4.14
C VAL A 131 -0.71 5.57 5.43
N SER A 132 -0.68 6.31 6.55
CA SER A 132 -1.24 5.85 7.82
C SER A 132 -2.76 5.69 7.76
N TYR A 133 -3.44 6.60 7.07
CA TYR A 133 -4.89 6.57 6.89
C TYR A 133 -5.35 5.35 6.09
N THR A 134 -4.71 5.06 4.96
CA THR A 134 -5.02 3.91 4.10
C THR A 134 -4.67 2.56 4.73
N THR A 135 -3.88 2.57 5.80
CA THR A 135 -3.58 1.38 6.63
C THR A 135 -4.57 1.25 7.79
N GLY A 136 -4.81 2.36 8.50
CA GLY A 136 -5.63 2.34 9.72
C GLY A 136 -7.12 2.15 9.47
N VAL A 137 -7.68 2.77 8.42
CA VAL A 137 -9.11 2.64 8.10
C VAL A 137 -9.51 1.20 7.75
N PRO A 138 -8.80 0.47 6.87
CA PRO A 138 -9.09 -0.94 6.63
C PRO A 138 -8.96 -1.82 7.88
N ALA A 139 -7.96 -1.57 8.72
CA ALA A 139 -7.80 -2.31 9.97
C ALA A 139 -8.99 -2.09 10.92
N MET A 140 -9.44 -0.84 11.07
CA MET A 140 -10.64 -0.50 11.85
C MET A 140 -11.89 -1.16 11.29
N ILE A 141 -12.08 -1.13 9.96
CA ILE A 141 -13.23 -1.77 9.30
C ILE A 141 -13.18 -3.29 9.50
N GLY A 142 -12.01 -3.93 9.38
CA GLY A 142 -11.84 -5.35 9.69
C GLY A 142 -12.26 -5.70 11.11
N ALA A 143 -11.81 -4.92 12.11
CA ALA A 143 -12.26 -5.09 13.48
C ALA A 143 -13.78 -4.92 13.63
N MET A 144 -14.38 -3.96 12.94
CA MET A 144 -15.83 -3.74 12.92
C MET A 144 -16.58 -4.92 12.28
N MET A 145 -16.05 -5.54 11.20
CA MET A 145 -16.65 -6.74 10.60
C MET A 145 -16.72 -7.89 11.61
N VAL A 146 -15.66 -8.09 12.40
CA VAL A 146 -15.63 -9.11 13.46
C VAL A 146 -16.59 -8.77 14.59
N LEU A 147 -16.55 -7.56 15.11
CA LEU A 147 -17.39 -7.12 16.24
C LEU A 147 -18.89 -7.15 15.92
N THR A 148 -19.26 -6.83 14.68
CA THR A 148 -20.67 -6.87 14.23
C THR A 148 -21.11 -8.24 13.76
N GLY A 149 -20.24 -9.25 13.79
CA GLY A 149 -20.54 -10.62 13.38
C GLY A 149 -20.68 -10.83 11.87
N LYS A 150 -20.32 -9.83 11.05
CA LYS A 150 -20.29 -9.98 9.58
C LYS A 150 -19.20 -10.95 9.14
N TRP A 151 -18.05 -10.90 9.81
CA TRP A 151 -16.98 -11.89 9.70
C TRP A 151 -16.95 -12.73 10.98
N LYS A 152 -17.76 -13.80 11.01
CA LYS A 152 -17.86 -14.68 12.18
C LYS A 152 -17.34 -16.08 11.85
N LYS A 153 -16.09 -16.34 12.22
CA LYS A 153 -15.44 -17.64 12.03
C LYS A 153 -14.39 -17.82 13.14
N ALA A 154 -14.43 -18.96 13.83
CA ALA A 154 -13.48 -19.24 14.90
C ALA A 154 -12.14 -19.70 14.30
N GLY A 155 -11.03 -19.05 14.66
CA GLY A 155 -9.69 -19.36 14.18
C GLY A 155 -8.92 -18.13 13.74
N VAL A 156 -7.81 -18.37 13.04
CA VAL A 156 -7.00 -17.34 12.37
C VAL A 156 -7.19 -17.48 10.87
N TYR A 157 -7.58 -16.42 10.23
CA TYR A 157 -7.90 -16.39 8.79
C TYR A 157 -7.33 -15.15 8.13
N ASN A 158 -6.98 -15.27 6.85
CA ASN A 158 -6.67 -14.14 6.02
C ASN A 158 -7.96 -13.46 5.53
N VAL A 159 -7.89 -12.17 5.23
CA VAL A 159 -9.09 -11.39 4.87
C VAL A 159 -9.77 -11.87 3.59
N GLU A 160 -9.01 -12.42 2.65
CA GLU A 160 -9.52 -13.00 1.40
C GLU A 160 -10.35 -14.28 1.58
N GLU A 161 -10.41 -14.83 2.79
CA GLU A 161 -11.23 -16.00 3.13
C GLU A 161 -12.65 -15.62 3.60
N PHE A 162 -12.95 -14.32 3.67
CA PHE A 162 -14.24 -13.78 4.06
C PHE A 162 -14.96 -13.15 2.88
N ASP A 163 -16.27 -12.92 3.05
CA ASP A 163 -17.05 -12.14 2.11
C ASP A 163 -16.56 -10.70 2.05
N PRO A 164 -16.07 -10.21 0.90
CA PRO A 164 -15.56 -8.86 0.77
C PRO A 164 -16.63 -7.77 0.71
N ASP A 165 -17.87 -8.09 0.31
CA ASP A 165 -18.89 -7.10 -0.01
C ASP A 165 -19.18 -6.13 1.15
N PRO A 166 -19.44 -6.60 2.39
CA PRO A 166 -19.70 -5.70 3.50
C PRO A 166 -18.49 -4.85 3.89
N PHE A 167 -17.29 -5.34 3.63
CA PHE A 167 -16.06 -4.60 3.86
C PHE A 167 -15.88 -3.49 2.81
N MET A 168 -16.07 -3.82 1.54
CA MET A 168 -15.98 -2.86 0.43
C MET A 168 -17.04 -1.75 0.54
N GLU A 169 -18.26 -2.08 0.97
CA GLU A 169 -19.28 -1.09 1.28
C GLU A 169 -18.86 -0.15 2.42
N ALA A 170 -18.27 -0.72 3.48
CA ALA A 170 -17.79 0.04 4.63
C ALA A 170 -16.63 0.98 4.28
N LEU A 171 -15.73 0.61 3.37
CA LEU A 171 -14.67 1.51 2.87
C LEU A 171 -15.24 2.81 2.29
N ASN A 172 -16.30 2.72 1.48
CA ASN A 172 -16.98 3.90 0.93
C ASN A 172 -17.57 4.80 2.01
N LYS A 173 -18.07 4.21 3.09
CA LYS A 173 -18.69 4.93 4.21
C LYS A 173 -17.68 5.58 5.15
N TRP A 174 -16.53 4.94 5.34
CA TRP A 174 -15.58 5.28 6.39
C TRP A 174 -14.27 5.89 5.88
N GLY A 175 -14.35 6.68 4.78
CA GLY A 175 -13.27 7.57 4.37
C GLY A 175 -12.33 7.05 3.29
N LEU A 176 -12.52 5.81 2.80
CA LEU A 176 -11.76 5.25 1.68
C LEU A 176 -12.65 4.88 0.49
N PRO A 177 -13.37 5.84 -0.10
CA PRO A 177 -14.20 5.55 -1.26
C PRO A 177 -13.33 5.01 -2.40
N TRP A 178 -13.69 3.84 -2.90
CA TRP A 178 -13.03 3.23 -4.03
C TRP A 178 -13.76 3.53 -5.34
N LYS A 179 -13.03 3.40 -6.43
CA LYS A 179 -13.49 3.66 -7.80
C LYS A 179 -13.13 2.50 -8.68
N GLU A 180 -13.83 2.40 -9.80
CA GLU A 180 -13.68 1.34 -10.79
C GLU A 180 -13.32 1.90 -12.16
N ASN A 181 -12.50 1.15 -12.88
CA ASN A 181 -12.22 1.37 -14.28
C ASN A 181 -12.23 0.02 -14.99
N PHE A 182 -13.10 -0.15 -15.97
CA PHE A 182 -13.29 -1.38 -16.73
C PHE A 182 -12.43 -1.47 -18.00
N ASP A 183 -11.62 -0.45 -18.27
CA ASP A 183 -10.65 -0.44 -19.36
C ASP A 183 -9.29 0.12 -18.91
N PRO A 184 -8.64 -0.51 -17.89
CA PRO A 184 -7.35 -0.06 -17.41
C PRO A 184 -6.24 -0.33 -18.42
N VAL A 185 -5.20 0.50 -18.38
CA VAL A 185 -3.91 0.17 -18.99
C VAL A 185 -3.26 -0.92 -18.14
N LEU A 186 -2.87 -2.02 -18.79
CA LEU A 186 -2.20 -3.12 -18.10
C LEU A 186 -0.71 -2.81 -17.93
N VAL A 187 -0.15 -3.30 -16.83
CA VAL A 187 1.30 -3.24 -16.56
C VAL A 187 1.91 -4.57 -17.02
N ASP A 188 2.79 -4.50 -18.01
CA ASP A 188 3.47 -5.67 -18.59
C ASP A 188 4.67 -6.14 -17.74
#